data_64e8ef115a9a331f9df7a2804358d76f
#
_entry.id   64e8ef115a9a331f9df7a2804358d76f
#
_cell.length_a   1.000
_cell.length_b   1.000
_cell.length_c   1.000
_cell.angle_alpha   90.00
_cell.angle_beta   90.00
_cell.angle_gamma   90.00
#
_symmetry.space_group_name_H-M   'P 1'
#
loop_
_entity.id
_entity.type
_entity.pdbx_description
1 polymer ?
#
loop_
_entity_poly.entity_id
_entity_poly.type
_entity_poly.pdbx_seq_one_letter_code
_entity_poly.pdbx_strand_id
1 'polypeptide(L)'
;MKQCELKGLKEFNKNVIYPFYEDEGICNSVCTAMDYDLNSLIKGEYKKIKEVYTLGKLKFEKFIFVGLGKKEDISVTRLCECFKEVAKHINEEAILVCHHAESAEFKESDIAYLFTQAI
;
A
#
# COMPACT_ATOMS: atom_id res chain seq x y z
N MET A 1 -9.26 7.11 14.18
CA MET A 1 -8.04 6.44 13.70
C MET A 1 -8.42 5.24 12.85
N LYS A 2 -7.86 5.16 11.67
CA LYS A 2 -8.13 4.03 10.78
C LYS A 2 -7.37 2.79 11.26
N GLN A 3 -8.05 1.67 11.26
CA GLN A 3 -7.43 0.40 11.62
C GLN A 3 -7.18 -0.42 10.35
N CYS A 4 -6.10 -1.16 10.35
CA CYS A 4 -5.77 -2.04 9.25
C CYS A 4 -6.62 -3.31 9.36
N GLU A 5 -7.35 -3.65 8.31
CA GLU A 5 -8.17 -4.86 8.31
C GLU A 5 -7.36 -6.09 7.92
N LEU A 6 -6.45 -6.45 8.80
CA LEU A 6 -5.57 -7.58 8.60
C LEU A 6 -6.33 -8.90 8.47
N LYS A 7 -7.47 -9.00 9.14
CA LYS A 7 -8.29 -10.20 9.12
C LYS A 7 -8.75 -10.54 7.69
N GLY A 8 -9.17 -9.53 6.94
CA GLY A 8 -9.54 -9.73 5.54
C GLY A 8 -8.37 -10.15 4.68
N LEU A 9 -7.21 -9.54 4.92
CA LEU A 9 -6.00 -9.85 4.16
C LEU A 9 -5.53 -11.28 4.35
N LYS A 10 -5.73 -11.85 5.53
CA LYS A 10 -5.30 -13.21 5.83
C LYS A 10 -6.02 -14.27 4.99
N GLU A 11 -7.16 -13.94 4.44
CA GLU A 11 -7.97 -14.87 3.63
C GLU A 11 -7.57 -14.87 2.16
N PHE A 12 -6.75 -13.92 1.74
CA PHE A 12 -6.31 -13.81 0.36
C PHE A 12 -4.96 -14.47 0.17
N ASN A 13 -4.77 -15.08 -0.98
CA ASN A 13 -3.50 -15.67 -1.38
C ASN A 13 -2.85 -14.90 -2.52
N LYS A 14 -3.34 -13.70 -2.82
CA LYS A 14 -2.79 -12.81 -3.85
C LYS A 14 -1.86 -11.81 -3.20
N ASN A 15 -0.94 -11.25 -3.99
CA ASN A 15 -0.06 -10.19 -3.50
C ASN A 15 -0.86 -8.96 -3.12
N VAL A 16 -0.36 -8.21 -2.15
CA VAL A 16 -1.07 -7.05 -1.59
C VAL A 16 -0.30 -5.77 -1.87
N ILE A 17 -0.95 -4.85 -2.57
CA ILE A 17 -0.41 -3.52 -2.83
C ILE A 17 -0.88 -2.60 -1.70
N TYR A 18 0.06 -1.98 -1.02
CA TYR A 18 -0.20 -1.18 0.18
C TYR A 18 0.38 0.22 0.01
N PRO A 19 -0.38 1.15 -0.57
CA PRO A 19 0.04 2.54 -0.65
C PRO A 19 -0.20 3.25 0.68
N PHE A 20 0.75 4.09 1.09
CA PHE A 20 0.63 4.81 2.35
C PHE A 20 1.42 6.11 2.31
N TYR A 21 1.05 7.05 3.18
CA TYR A 21 1.70 8.35 3.24
C TYR A 21 2.90 8.33 4.19
N GLU A 22 3.94 9.08 3.82
CA GLU A 22 5.17 9.18 4.59
C GLU A 22 4.92 9.62 6.03
N ASP A 23 4.00 10.57 6.23
CA ASP A 23 3.69 11.10 7.55
C ASP A 23 2.75 10.22 8.38
N GLU A 24 2.18 9.17 7.80
CA GLU A 24 1.34 8.23 8.54
C GLU A 24 2.01 6.89 8.81
N GLY A 25 2.87 6.45 7.90
CA GLY A 25 3.57 5.18 8.04
C GLY A 25 2.70 3.94 7.83
N ILE A 26 3.30 2.79 8.07
CA ILE A 26 2.64 1.49 7.98
C ILE A 26 1.98 1.19 9.33
N CYS A 27 0.73 0.71 9.31
CA CYS A 27 -0.01 0.51 10.56
C CYS A 27 0.62 -0.60 11.42
N ASN A 28 0.44 -0.48 12.73
CA ASN A 28 1.02 -1.40 13.70
C ASN A 28 0.54 -2.85 13.51
N SER A 29 -0.68 -3.05 13.06
CA SER A 29 -1.22 -4.39 12.83
C SER A 29 -0.39 -5.17 11.83
N VAL A 30 0.07 -4.50 10.77
CA VAL A 30 0.90 -5.12 9.74
C VAL A 30 2.29 -5.41 10.30
N CYS A 31 2.88 -4.45 11.02
CA CYS A 31 4.19 -4.64 11.63
C CYS A 31 4.18 -5.81 12.62
N THR A 32 3.12 -5.92 13.42
CA THR A 32 2.96 -7.01 14.38
C THR A 32 2.83 -8.35 13.66
N ALA A 33 2.01 -8.41 12.61
CA ALA A 33 1.82 -9.65 11.85
C ALA A 33 3.10 -10.11 11.16
N MET A 34 3.92 -9.16 10.72
CA MET A 34 5.21 -9.45 10.07
C MET A 34 6.35 -9.65 11.05
N ASP A 35 6.08 -9.39 12.33
CA ASP A 35 7.07 -9.50 13.40
C ASP A 35 8.31 -8.66 13.11
N TYR A 36 8.11 -7.45 12.62
CA TYR A 36 9.18 -6.54 12.25
C TYR A 36 8.69 -5.10 12.21
N ASP A 37 9.52 -4.16 12.64
CA ASP A 37 9.22 -2.75 12.54
C ASP A 37 9.47 -2.26 11.11
N LEU A 38 8.44 -2.39 10.27
CA LEU A 38 8.55 -2.01 8.87
C LEU A 38 8.81 -0.52 8.69
N ASN A 39 8.40 0.31 9.64
CA ASN A 39 8.61 1.74 9.57
C ASN A 39 10.07 2.15 9.71
N SER A 40 10.91 1.28 10.28
CA SER A 40 12.35 1.53 10.35
C SER A 40 13.02 1.29 8.99
N LEU A 41 12.41 0.50 8.14
CA LEU A 41 12.95 0.10 6.83
C LEU A 41 12.32 0.89 5.69
N ILE A 42 11.01 1.12 5.75
CA ILE A 42 10.23 1.69 4.66
C ILE A 42 9.63 3.01 5.12
N LYS A 43 9.98 4.10 4.44
CA LYS A 43 9.62 5.46 4.89
C LYS A 43 8.41 6.07 4.18
N GLY A 44 7.96 5.48 3.08
CA GLY A 44 6.81 6.01 2.35
C GLY A 44 7.13 7.20 1.46
N GLU A 45 8.39 7.39 1.10
CA GLU A 45 8.79 8.47 0.20
C GLU A 45 8.09 8.35 -1.16
N TYR A 46 7.80 9.48 -1.76
CA TYR A 46 7.06 9.55 -3.03
C TYR A 46 7.68 8.66 -4.11
N LYS A 47 6.85 7.81 -4.71
CA LYS A 47 7.21 6.88 -5.80
C LYS A 47 8.21 5.78 -5.41
N LYS A 48 8.50 5.62 -4.14
CA LYS A 48 9.39 4.53 -3.71
C LYS A 48 8.57 3.27 -3.49
N ILE A 49 9.01 2.18 -4.11
CA ILE A 49 8.36 0.87 -4.05
C ILE A 49 9.27 -0.09 -3.30
N LYS A 50 8.69 -0.84 -2.38
CA LYS A 50 9.43 -1.88 -1.66
C LYS A 50 8.59 -3.15 -1.59
N GLU A 51 9.14 -4.25 -2.08
CA GLU A 51 8.50 -5.56 -1.99
C GLU A 51 9.02 -6.27 -0.75
N VAL A 52 8.09 -6.74 0.09
CA VAL A 52 8.43 -7.44 1.33
C VAL A 52 7.70 -8.77 1.36
N TYR A 53 8.47 -9.86 1.38
CA TYR A 53 7.92 -11.20 1.40
C TYR A 53 7.42 -11.56 2.80
N THR A 54 6.27 -12.23 2.87
CA THR A 54 5.66 -12.58 4.15
C THR A 54 6.31 -13.80 4.80
N LEU A 55 7.00 -14.61 4.02
CA LEU A 55 7.72 -15.80 4.49
C LEU A 55 6.83 -16.73 5.34
N GLY A 56 5.59 -16.88 4.93
CA GLY A 56 4.65 -17.78 5.59
C GLY A 56 3.91 -17.17 6.78
N LYS A 57 4.22 -15.94 7.16
CA LYS A 57 3.53 -15.27 8.28
C LYS A 57 2.10 -14.88 7.93
N LEU A 58 1.82 -14.69 6.64
CA LEU A 58 0.50 -14.40 6.11
C LEU A 58 0.27 -15.31 4.91
N LYS A 59 -0.98 -15.43 4.45
CA LYS A 59 -1.31 -16.37 3.37
C LYS A 59 -0.83 -15.94 2.00
N PHE A 60 -0.69 -14.64 1.77
CA PHE A 60 -0.20 -14.15 0.50
C PHE A 60 1.33 -14.07 0.51
N GLU A 61 1.94 -14.04 -0.67
CA GLU A 61 3.38 -14.13 -0.82
C GLU A 61 4.12 -12.87 -0.35
N LYS A 62 3.63 -11.69 -0.75
CA LYS A 62 4.36 -10.45 -0.46
C LYS A 62 3.46 -9.23 -0.42
N PHE A 63 3.94 -8.21 0.29
CA PHE A 63 3.44 -6.84 0.19
C PHE A 63 4.22 -6.08 -0.87
N ILE A 64 3.55 -5.21 -1.58
CA ILE A 64 4.18 -4.22 -2.44
C ILE A 64 3.85 -2.87 -1.81
N PHE A 65 4.77 -2.37 -1.00
CA PHE A 65 4.58 -1.09 -0.32
C PHE A 65 4.89 0.07 -1.26
N VAL A 66 4.00 1.03 -1.31
CA VAL A 66 4.10 2.17 -2.23
C VAL A 66 4.12 3.46 -1.41
N GLY A 67 5.20 4.21 -1.51
CA GLY A 67 5.30 5.50 -0.86
C GLY A 67 4.55 6.56 -1.65
N LEU A 68 3.63 7.25 -1.00
CA LEU A 68 2.84 8.32 -1.61
C LEU A 68 3.42 9.70 -1.32
N GLY A 69 4.46 9.77 -0.49
CA GLY A 69 5.01 11.04 -0.04
C GLY A 69 4.14 11.63 1.06
N LYS A 70 4.27 12.92 1.27
CA LYS A 70 3.51 13.61 2.32
C LYS A 70 2.06 13.81 1.89
N LYS A 71 1.15 13.62 2.83
CA LYS A 71 -0.29 13.70 2.57
C LYS A 71 -0.71 15.08 2.04
N GLU A 72 -0.08 16.13 2.53
CA GLU A 72 -0.38 17.50 2.10
C GLU A 72 0.00 17.77 0.64
N ASP A 73 0.90 16.97 0.08
CA ASP A 73 1.38 17.14 -1.29
C ASP A 73 0.65 16.27 -2.30
N ILE A 74 -0.31 15.46 -1.85
CA ILE A 74 -0.96 14.49 -2.73
C ILE A 74 -1.85 15.15 -3.78
N SER A 75 -1.88 14.58 -4.97
CA SER A 75 -2.71 15.05 -6.07
C SER A 75 -3.05 13.87 -6.97
N VAL A 76 -3.97 14.07 -7.91
CA VAL A 76 -4.30 13.05 -8.90
C VAL A 76 -3.05 12.63 -9.66
N THR A 77 -2.25 13.61 -10.09
CA THR A 77 -1.03 13.33 -10.84
C THR A 77 -0.05 12.47 -10.04
N ARG A 78 0.15 12.80 -8.76
CA ARG A 78 1.08 12.07 -7.90
C ARG A 78 0.60 10.64 -7.65
N LEU A 79 -0.71 10.46 -7.41
CA LEU A 79 -1.29 9.13 -7.25
C LEU A 79 -1.11 8.29 -8.52
N CYS A 80 -1.40 8.86 -9.67
CA CYS A 80 -1.26 8.17 -10.95
C CYS A 80 0.20 7.78 -11.21
N GLU A 81 1.14 8.66 -10.91
CA GLU A 81 2.56 8.36 -11.07
C GLU A 81 3.01 7.21 -10.17
N CYS A 82 2.54 7.20 -8.92
CA CYS A 82 2.84 6.11 -7.99
C CYS A 82 2.28 4.79 -8.49
N PHE A 83 1.03 4.79 -8.98
CA PHE A 83 0.37 3.58 -9.46
C PHE A 83 1.02 3.05 -10.75
N LYS A 84 1.50 3.93 -11.60
CA LYS A 84 2.26 3.52 -12.80
C LYS A 84 3.56 2.82 -12.41
N GLU A 85 4.21 3.32 -11.36
CA GLU A 85 5.43 2.67 -10.84
C GLU A 85 5.10 1.28 -10.30
N VAL A 86 4.00 1.16 -9.55
CA VAL A 86 3.54 -0.13 -9.01
C VAL A 86 3.28 -1.13 -10.13
N ALA A 87 2.69 -0.67 -11.24
CA ALA A 87 2.33 -1.55 -12.35
C ALA A 87 3.54 -2.32 -12.88
N LYS A 88 4.73 -1.76 -12.76
CA LYS A 88 5.97 -2.42 -13.19
C LYS A 88 6.33 -3.61 -12.30
N HIS A 89 5.77 -3.68 -11.10
CA HIS A 89 6.05 -4.75 -10.13
C HIS A 89 4.97 -5.81 -10.07
N ILE A 90 3.88 -5.64 -10.84
CA ILE A 90 2.75 -6.58 -10.83
C ILE A 90 2.91 -7.57 -11.97
N ASN A 91 3.14 -8.85 -11.64
CA ASN A 91 3.27 -9.92 -12.61
C ASN A 91 2.02 -10.79 -12.70
N GLU A 92 1.16 -10.68 -11.71
CA GLU A 92 -0.04 -11.51 -11.55
C GLU A 92 -1.07 -10.74 -10.76
N GLU A 93 -2.19 -11.35 -10.45
CA GLU A 93 -3.24 -10.69 -9.69
C GLU A 93 -2.74 -10.21 -8.34
N ALA A 94 -3.19 -9.02 -7.95
CA ALA A 94 -2.86 -8.41 -6.68
C ALA A 94 -4.08 -7.70 -6.13
N ILE A 95 -4.10 -7.48 -4.81
CA ILE A 95 -5.17 -6.77 -4.13
C ILE A 95 -4.65 -5.42 -3.69
N LEU A 96 -5.42 -4.38 -3.99
CA LEU A 96 -5.09 -3.02 -3.59
C LEU A 96 -5.76 -2.68 -2.27
N VAL A 97 -4.97 -2.31 -1.28
CA VAL A 97 -5.48 -1.81 0.00
C VAL A 97 -5.60 -0.29 -0.10
N CYS A 98 -6.81 0.21 -0.29
CA CYS A 98 -7.05 1.65 -0.49
C CYS A 98 -7.09 2.43 0.82
N HIS A 99 -7.34 1.76 1.92
CA HIS A 99 -7.65 2.37 3.21
C HIS A 99 -6.63 3.42 3.68
N HIS A 100 -5.34 3.13 3.52
CA HIS A 100 -4.28 4.02 3.98
C HIS A 100 -3.89 5.10 2.99
N ALA A 101 -4.46 5.07 1.79
CA ALA A 101 -4.24 6.10 0.78
C ALA A 101 -5.34 7.16 0.80
N GLU A 102 -6.41 6.94 1.55
CA GLU A 102 -7.51 7.90 1.65
C GLU A 102 -7.08 9.21 2.28
N SER A 103 -7.70 10.29 1.85
CA SER A 103 -7.46 11.63 2.39
C SER A 103 -8.76 12.42 2.34
N ALA A 104 -8.70 13.70 2.73
CA ALA A 104 -9.87 14.59 2.63
C ALA A 104 -10.35 14.73 1.18
N GLU A 105 -9.43 14.63 0.21
CA GLU A 105 -9.73 14.79 -1.20
C GLU A 105 -10.05 13.49 -1.92
N PHE A 106 -9.49 12.37 -1.45
CA PHE A 106 -9.60 11.08 -2.13
C PHE A 106 -10.19 10.01 -1.24
N LYS A 107 -11.30 9.45 -1.66
CA LYS A 107 -11.95 8.33 -0.97
C LYS A 107 -11.53 7.03 -1.62
N GLU A 108 -11.89 5.91 -1.00
CA GLU A 108 -11.56 4.58 -1.49
C GLU A 108 -11.92 4.38 -2.97
N SER A 109 -13.12 4.81 -3.37
CA SER A 109 -13.57 4.66 -4.75
C SER A 109 -12.71 5.46 -5.73
N ASP A 110 -12.26 6.66 -5.33
CA ASP A 110 -11.41 7.49 -6.16
C ASP A 110 -10.05 6.84 -6.37
N ILE A 111 -9.49 6.29 -5.30
CA ILE A 111 -8.18 5.65 -5.33
C ILE A 111 -8.24 4.39 -6.20
N ALA A 112 -9.26 3.57 -6.03
CA ALA A 112 -9.46 2.37 -6.83
C ALA A 112 -9.60 2.70 -8.31
N TYR A 113 -10.35 3.75 -8.62
CA TYR A 113 -10.53 4.20 -10.00
C TYR A 113 -9.20 4.63 -10.63
N LEU A 114 -8.44 5.47 -9.92
CA LEU A 114 -7.16 5.95 -10.41
C LEU A 114 -6.16 4.82 -10.61
N PHE A 115 -6.17 3.85 -9.72
CA PHE A 115 -5.31 2.67 -9.87
C PHE A 115 -5.67 1.89 -11.13
N THR A 116 -6.96 1.68 -11.38
CA THR A 116 -7.45 0.98 -12.58
C THR A 116 -7.02 1.69 -13.85
N GLN A 117 -7.01 3.02 -13.85
CA GLN A 117 -6.58 3.80 -15.02
C GLN A 117 -5.07 3.73 -15.24
N ALA A 118 -4.30 3.52 -14.20
CA ALA A 118 -2.83 3.55 -14.27
C ALA A 118 -2.20 2.24 -14.75
N ILE A 119 -2.89 1.12 -14.59
CA ILE A 119 -2.35 -0.20 -14.93
C ILE A 119 -2.87 -0.77 -16.25
#